data_b44af3f3ba4e22009707a9388431ad8f
#
_entry.id   b44af3f3ba4e22009707a9388431ad8f
#
_cell.length_a   1.000
_cell.length_b   1.000
_cell.length_c   1.000
_cell.angle_alpha   90.00
_cell.angle_beta   90.00
_cell.angle_gamma   90.00
#
_symmetry.space_group_name_H-M   'P 1'
#
loop_
_entity.id
_entity.type
_entity.pdbx_description
1 polymer ?
#
loop_
_entity_poly.entity_id
_entity_poly.type
_entity_poly.pdbx_seq_one_letter_code
_entity_poly.pdbx_strand_id
1 'polypeptide(L)'
;REMGDALKRRCLHLFIPLPGEKLERRIVASRVPNIEERLQRQLVAFVQALREVDLKKLPSISETIDWARVLMLLHADSLEIDMVRDTLNVLLKFEQDIEIVEKDVAELTRKAKQA
;
A
#
# COMPACT_ATOMS: atom_id res chain seq x y z
N ARG A 1 22.93 5.93 20.15
CA ARG A 1 22.86 6.39 18.97
C ARG A 1 21.97 5.65 18.10
N GLU A 2 22.15 4.42 17.90
CA GLU A 2 21.24 3.64 17.13
C GLU A 2 19.89 3.59 17.76
N MET A 3 19.88 3.53 19.04
CA MET A 3 18.65 3.63 19.74
C MET A 3 17.97 4.95 19.41
N GLY A 4 18.78 6.00 19.23
CA GLY A 4 18.26 7.28 18.87
C GLY A 4 17.58 7.26 17.53
N ASP A 5 18.13 6.54 16.58
CA ASP A 5 17.52 6.44 15.26
C ASP A 5 16.17 5.75 15.32
N ALA A 6 16.07 4.69 16.09
CA ALA A 6 14.81 3.99 16.24
C ALA A 6 13.77 4.88 16.89
N LEU A 7 14.18 5.63 17.90
CA LEU A 7 13.26 6.54 18.56
C LEU A 7 12.81 7.64 17.63
N LYS A 8 13.73 8.16 16.83
CA LYS A 8 13.39 9.22 15.89
C LYS A 8 12.35 8.74 14.91
N ARG A 9 12.48 7.52 14.41
CA ARG A 9 11.49 7.00 13.50
C ARG A 9 10.13 6.88 14.14
N ARG A 10 10.09 6.43 15.38
CA ARG A 10 8.83 6.34 16.09
C ARG A 10 8.22 7.70 16.32
N CYS A 11 9.05 8.68 16.65
CA CYS A 11 8.56 10.03 16.86
C CYS A 11 7.98 10.60 15.59
N LEU A 12 8.64 10.35 14.47
CA LEU A 12 8.11 10.82 13.20
C LEU A 12 6.76 10.18 12.89
N HIS A 13 6.61 8.91 13.22
CA HIS A 13 5.34 8.25 13.05
C HIS A 13 4.25 8.86 13.91
N LEU A 14 4.62 9.29 15.11
CA LEU A 14 3.67 9.95 15.98
C LEU A 14 3.25 11.31 15.46
N PHE A 15 4.20 12.03 14.85
CA PHE A 15 3.90 13.36 14.32
C PHE A 15 3.18 13.28 13.00
N ILE A 16 3.49 12.28 12.19
CA ILE A 16 2.87 12.13 10.88
C ILE A 16 2.36 10.72 10.77
N PRO A 17 1.30 10.42 11.51
CA PRO A 17 0.77 9.06 11.50
C PRO A 17 0.16 8.73 10.15
N LEU A 18 0.27 7.47 9.77
CA LEU A 18 -0.39 7.00 8.58
C LEU A 18 -1.88 6.90 8.84
N PRO A 19 -2.71 7.18 7.85
CA PRO A 19 -4.15 7.19 8.05
C PRO A 19 -4.72 5.80 8.21
N GLY A 20 -5.87 5.71 8.84
CA GLY A 20 -6.62 4.48 8.86
C GLY A 20 -7.24 4.22 7.51
N GLU A 21 -7.86 3.05 7.39
CA GLU A 21 -8.39 2.60 6.10
C GLU A 21 -9.44 3.55 5.54
N LYS A 22 -10.36 4.00 6.37
CA LYS A 22 -11.44 4.87 5.89
C LYS A 22 -10.90 6.17 5.34
N LEU A 23 -9.98 6.79 6.07
CA LEU A 23 -9.42 8.05 5.64
C LEU A 23 -8.59 7.88 4.38
N GLU A 24 -7.82 6.81 4.31
CA GLU A 24 -7.00 6.56 3.12
C GLU A 24 -7.89 6.35 1.90
N ARG A 25 -9.01 5.66 2.05
CA ARG A 25 -9.94 5.48 0.95
C ARG A 25 -10.50 6.81 0.45
N ARG A 26 -10.82 7.71 1.38
CA ARG A 26 -11.29 9.03 0.99
C ARG A 26 -10.22 9.81 0.24
N ILE A 27 -8.98 9.73 0.72
CA ILE A 27 -7.88 10.45 0.07
C ILE A 27 -7.67 9.91 -1.34
N VAL A 28 -7.68 8.59 -1.50
CA VAL A 28 -7.52 8.00 -2.82
C VAL A 28 -8.66 8.42 -3.73
N ALA A 29 -9.89 8.38 -3.24
CA ALA A 29 -11.03 8.78 -4.05
C ALA A 29 -10.93 10.24 -4.48
N SER A 30 -10.43 11.09 -3.60
CA SER A 30 -10.28 12.52 -3.89
C SER A 30 -9.20 12.77 -4.93
N ARG A 31 -8.09 12.02 -4.86
CA ARG A 31 -6.95 12.24 -5.74
C ARG A 31 -7.05 11.46 -7.04
N VAL A 32 -7.87 10.42 -7.06
CA VAL A 32 -8.08 9.59 -8.25
C VAL A 32 -9.58 9.43 -8.45
N PRO A 33 -10.25 10.48 -8.94
CA PRO A 33 -11.71 10.52 -8.89
C PRO A 33 -12.44 9.50 -9.75
N ASN A 34 -11.79 8.95 -10.75
CA ASN A 34 -12.47 8.00 -11.63
C ASN A 34 -12.22 6.55 -11.26
N ILE A 35 -11.64 6.30 -10.10
CA ILE A 35 -11.31 4.95 -9.70
C ILE A 35 -12.58 4.18 -9.32
N GLU A 36 -12.64 2.90 -9.71
CA GLU A 36 -13.73 2.01 -9.33
C GLU A 36 -13.75 1.85 -7.82
N GLU A 37 -14.94 1.88 -7.23
CA GLU A 37 -15.04 1.74 -5.79
C GLU A 37 -14.49 0.41 -5.31
N ARG A 38 -14.74 -0.66 -6.05
CA ARG A 38 -14.20 -1.96 -5.69
C ARG A 38 -12.67 -1.95 -5.66
N LEU A 39 -12.07 -1.39 -6.71
CA LEU A 39 -10.62 -1.32 -6.78
C LEU A 39 -10.07 -0.46 -5.66
N GLN A 40 -10.71 0.68 -5.40
CA GLN A 40 -10.31 1.57 -4.33
C GLN A 40 -10.27 0.84 -2.99
N ARG A 41 -11.35 0.11 -2.68
CA ARG A 41 -11.42 -0.63 -1.43
C ARG A 41 -10.31 -1.67 -1.34
N GLN A 42 -10.14 -2.42 -2.42
CA GLN A 42 -9.18 -3.51 -2.42
C GLN A 42 -7.75 -3.04 -2.34
N LEU A 43 -7.39 -2.00 -3.10
CA LEU A 43 -6.01 -1.54 -3.07
C LEU A 43 -5.67 -0.89 -1.73
N VAL A 44 -6.61 -0.18 -1.13
CA VAL A 44 -6.36 0.40 0.19
C VAL A 44 -6.22 -0.71 1.23
N ALA A 45 -7.07 -1.73 1.16
CA ALA A 45 -6.96 -2.86 2.09
C ALA A 45 -5.60 -3.56 1.94
N PHE A 46 -5.12 -3.70 0.71
CA PHE A 46 -3.81 -4.31 0.47
C PHE A 46 -2.70 -3.47 1.10
N VAL A 47 -2.73 -2.16 0.88
CA VAL A 47 -1.71 -1.28 1.44
C VAL A 47 -1.76 -1.28 2.96
N GLN A 48 -2.96 -1.27 3.53
CA GLN A 48 -3.09 -1.33 4.99
C GLN A 48 -2.47 -2.62 5.53
N ALA A 49 -2.67 -3.74 4.83
CA ALA A 49 -2.07 -5.00 5.23
C ALA A 49 -0.55 -4.95 5.10
N LEU A 50 -0.03 -4.31 4.06
CA LEU A 50 1.41 -4.17 3.90
C LEU A 50 2.03 -3.43 5.07
N ARG A 51 1.32 -2.46 5.62
CA ARG A 51 1.87 -1.67 6.72
C ARG A 51 1.98 -2.46 8.02
N GLU A 52 1.37 -3.65 8.04
CA GLU A 52 1.51 -4.55 9.19
C GLU A 52 2.67 -5.52 9.01
N VAL A 53 3.26 -5.57 7.83
CA VAL A 53 4.40 -6.43 7.56
C VAL A 53 5.68 -5.71 7.99
N ASP A 54 6.65 -6.50 8.47
CA ASP A 54 7.92 -5.93 8.92
C ASP A 54 8.78 -5.60 7.71
N LEU A 55 8.63 -4.40 7.19
CA LEU A 55 9.32 -3.93 6.01
C LEU A 55 10.34 -2.87 6.37
N LYS A 56 11.37 -2.75 5.53
CA LYS A 56 12.38 -1.73 5.72
C LYS A 56 11.78 -0.33 5.60
N LYS A 57 10.83 -0.17 4.69
CA LYS A 57 10.13 1.09 4.52
C LYS A 57 8.69 0.81 4.14
N LEU A 58 7.77 1.28 4.96
CA LEU A 58 6.34 1.11 4.69
C LEU A 58 5.88 2.08 3.61
N PRO A 59 4.93 1.67 2.77
CA PRO A 59 4.40 2.58 1.76
C PRO A 59 3.63 3.72 2.40
N SER A 60 3.80 4.92 1.84
CA SER A 60 3.10 6.11 2.30
C SER A 60 1.83 6.31 1.48
N ILE A 61 1.08 7.37 1.83
CA ILE A 61 -0.12 7.71 1.06
C ILE A 61 0.24 8.07 -0.37
N SER A 62 1.35 8.76 -0.57
CA SER A 62 1.77 9.12 -1.92
C SER A 62 1.94 7.90 -2.79
N GLU A 63 2.55 6.86 -2.24
CA GLU A 63 2.76 5.63 -2.98
C GLU A 63 1.44 4.91 -3.24
N THR A 64 0.52 4.99 -2.29
CA THR A 64 -0.81 4.42 -2.49
C THR A 64 -1.51 5.12 -3.67
N ILE A 65 -1.44 6.43 -3.71
CA ILE A 65 -2.05 7.19 -4.80
C ILE A 65 -1.39 6.87 -6.13
N ASP A 66 -0.06 6.80 -6.15
CA ASP A 66 0.65 6.45 -7.38
C ASP A 66 0.25 5.07 -7.87
N TRP A 67 0.13 4.13 -6.94
CA TRP A 67 -0.27 2.77 -7.29
C TRP A 67 -1.69 2.74 -7.87
N ALA A 68 -2.59 3.51 -7.24
CA ALA A 68 -3.96 3.59 -7.75
C ALA A 68 -3.98 4.10 -9.19
N ARG A 69 -3.16 5.10 -9.48
CA ARG A 69 -3.09 5.64 -10.84
C ARG A 69 -2.53 4.62 -11.82
N VAL A 70 -1.51 3.86 -11.41
CA VAL A 70 -0.95 2.83 -12.26
C VAL A 70 -2.00 1.76 -12.55
N LEU A 71 -2.73 1.33 -11.54
CA LEU A 71 -3.77 0.31 -11.74
C LEU A 71 -4.86 0.82 -12.68
N MET A 72 -5.19 2.10 -12.61
CA MET A 72 -6.17 2.66 -13.54
C MET A 72 -5.64 2.67 -14.95
N LEU A 73 -4.36 2.98 -15.13
CA LEU A 73 -3.76 2.94 -16.46
C LEU A 73 -3.79 1.53 -17.05
N LEU A 74 -3.76 0.52 -16.19
CA LEU A 74 -3.84 -0.86 -16.62
C LEU A 74 -5.29 -1.33 -16.79
N HIS A 75 -6.24 -0.40 -16.62
CA HIS A 75 -7.66 -0.69 -16.76
C HIS A 75 -8.15 -1.75 -15.78
N ALA A 76 -7.58 -1.75 -14.58
CA ALA A 76 -7.97 -2.70 -13.54
C ALA A 76 -9.29 -2.26 -12.92
N ASP A 77 -10.20 -3.22 -12.69
CA ASP A 77 -11.40 -2.95 -11.92
C ASP A 77 -11.42 -3.74 -10.62
N SER A 78 -10.42 -4.60 -10.42
CA SER A 78 -10.22 -5.27 -9.14
C SER A 78 -8.76 -5.74 -9.08
N LEU A 79 -8.28 -6.10 -7.89
CA LEU A 79 -6.92 -6.58 -7.75
C LEU A 79 -6.80 -8.00 -8.25
N GLU A 80 -5.73 -8.25 -9.02
CA GLU A 80 -5.36 -9.57 -9.47
C GLU A 80 -3.93 -9.84 -9.03
N ILE A 81 -3.65 -11.09 -8.69
CA ILE A 81 -2.33 -11.45 -8.13
C ILE A 81 -1.19 -11.05 -9.04
N ASP A 82 -1.32 -11.35 -10.33
CA ASP A 82 -0.25 -11.03 -11.28
C ASP A 82 -0.02 -9.55 -11.40
N MET A 83 -1.11 -8.78 -11.44
CA MET A 83 -1.03 -7.33 -11.54
C MET A 83 -0.39 -6.74 -10.29
N VAL A 84 -0.76 -7.24 -9.12
CA VAL A 84 -0.18 -6.77 -7.88
C VAL A 84 1.32 -7.06 -7.86
N ARG A 85 1.69 -8.30 -8.22
CA ARG A 85 3.10 -8.67 -8.23
C ARG A 85 3.91 -7.80 -9.18
N ASP A 86 3.37 -7.51 -10.35
CA ASP A 86 4.09 -6.73 -11.35
C ASP A 86 4.24 -5.27 -10.96
N THR A 87 3.44 -4.77 -10.04
CA THR A 87 3.46 -3.35 -9.69
C THR A 87 3.94 -3.10 -8.26
N LEU A 88 4.48 -4.12 -7.59
CA LEU A 88 4.96 -3.94 -6.22
C LEU A 88 6.04 -2.87 -6.12
N ASN A 89 6.80 -2.66 -7.17
CA ASN A 89 7.86 -1.66 -7.14
C ASN A 89 7.34 -0.23 -7.05
N VAL A 90 6.07 -0.02 -7.29
CA VAL A 90 5.47 1.31 -7.08
C VAL A 90 5.29 1.56 -5.58
N LEU A 91 4.94 0.51 -4.83
CA LEU A 91 4.69 0.63 -3.40
C LEU A 91 5.95 0.48 -2.55
N LEU A 92 6.88 -0.36 -2.99
CA LEU A 92 8.04 -0.72 -2.18
C LEU A 92 9.31 -0.23 -2.85
N LYS A 93 10.18 0.41 -2.06
CA LYS A 93 11.39 1.03 -2.58
C LYS A 93 12.59 0.10 -2.54
N PHE A 94 12.56 -0.91 -1.67
CA PHE A 94 13.70 -1.79 -1.47
C PHE A 94 13.41 -3.18 -1.98
N GLU A 95 14.37 -3.75 -2.67
CA GLU A 95 14.22 -5.09 -3.23
C GLU A 95 13.97 -6.13 -2.17
N GLN A 96 14.58 -5.95 -1.01
CA GLN A 96 14.36 -6.85 0.11
C GLN A 96 12.90 -6.88 0.53
N ASP A 97 12.26 -5.71 0.54
CA ASP A 97 10.85 -5.62 0.90
C ASP A 97 10.00 -6.30 -0.15
N ILE A 98 10.34 -6.11 -1.42
CA ILE A 98 9.60 -6.75 -2.50
C ILE A 98 9.68 -8.27 -2.37
N GLU A 99 10.85 -8.79 -2.06
CA GLU A 99 11.02 -10.23 -1.89
C GLU A 99 10.18 -10.77 -0.75
N ILE A 100 10.13 -10.03 0.35
CA ILE A 100 9.32 -10.44 1.50
C ILE A 100 7.85 -10.51 1.12
N VAL A 101 7.37 -9.47 0.44
CA VAL A 101 5.95 -9.39 0.09
C VAL A 101 5.59 -10.40 -0.99
N GLU A 102 6.51 -10.65 -1.94
CA GLU A 102 6.22 -11.60 -3.01
C GLU A 102 5.91 -13.00 -2.49
N LYS A 103 6.50 -13.37 -1.37
CA LYS A 103 6.24 -14.68 -0.79
C LYS A 103 4.79 -14.81 -0.32
N ASP A 104 4.18 -13.70 0.07
CA ASP A 104 2.82 -13.70 0.60
C ASP A 104 1.85 -12.93 -0.28
N VAL A 105 2.25 -12.60 -1.51
CA VAL A 105 1.43 -11.71 -2.34
C VAL A 105 0.07 -12.33 -2.65
N ALA A 106 0.02 -13.63 -2.88
CA ALA A 106 -1.27 -14.28 -3.17
C ALA A 106 -2.22 -14.19 -1.98
N GLU A 107 -1.69 -14.43 -0.80
CA GLU A 107 -2.50 -14.37 0.41
C GLU A 107 -2.96 -12.95 0.71
N LEU A 108 -2.04 -11.99 0.58
CA LEU A 108 -2.38 -10.59 0.83
C LEU A 108 -3.43 -10.11 -0.16
N THR A 109 -3.27 -10.47 -1.43
CA THR A 109 -4.22 -10.07 -2.45
C THR A 109 -5.59 -10.69 -2.19
N ARG A 110 -5.60 -11.97 -1.83
CA ARG A 110 -6.86 -12.65 -1.56
C ARG A 110 -7.61 -11.99 -0.41
N LYS A 111 -6.89 -11.65 0.65
CA LYS A 111 -7.52 -10.99 1.79
C LYS A 111 -8.03 -9.60 1.41
N ALA A 112 -7.27 -8.88 0.62
CA ALA A 112 -7.68 -7.54 0.20
C ALA A 112 -8.93 -7.58 -0.65
N LYS A 113 -9.08 -8.62 -1.46
CA LYS A 113 -10.25 -8.73 -2.33
C LYS A 113 -11.53 -9.00 -1.55
N GLN A 114 -11.40 -9.42 -0.30
CA GLN A 114 -12.56 -9.65 0.55
C GLN A 114 -13.02 -8.38 1.27
N ALA A 115 -12.27 -7.31 1.13
CA ALA A 115 -12.60 -6.06 1.82
C ALA A 115 -13.86 -5.40 1.29
#